data_41ad588e99c7e81317d96991ed38dfc1
#
_entry.id   41ad588e99c7e81317d96991ed38dfc1
#
_cell.length_a   1.000
_cell.length_b   1.000
_cell.length_c   1.000
_cell.angle_alpha   90.00
_cell.angle_beta   90.00
_cell.angle_gamma   90.00
#
_symmetry.space_group_name_H-M   'P 1'
#
loop_
_entity.id
_entity.type
_entity.pdbx_description
1 polymer ?
#
loop_
_entity_poly.entity_id
_entity_poly.type
_entity_poly.pdbx_seq_one_letter_code
_entity_poly.pdbx_strand_id
1 'polypeptide(L)'
;PELIARLDTDEGTIEIAARVDRLAVLDGAVTIGDFKSDARVPDALADVPAGDIEQLAAYRAALLEAFPGRPVRALLIYTAAPRVLEIPAESLDSAWRRVKTQTSPAIDESVS
;
A
#
# COMPACT_ATOMS: atom_id res chain seq x y z
N PRO A 1 0.95 1.45 -13.79
CA PRO A 1 -0.24 0.62 -14.02
C PRO A 1 -1.39 0.99 -13.09
N GLU A 2 -2.58 0.89 -13.59
CA GLU A 2 -3.79 1.11 -12.81
C GLU A 2 -4.38 -0.21 -12.37
N LEU A 3 -4.86 -0.24 -11.12
CA LEU A 3 -5.49 -1.41 -10.55
C LEU A 3 -6.83 -1.02 -9.94
N ILE A 4 -7.83 -1.86 -10.17
CA ILE A 4 -9.12 -1.71 -9.52
C ILE A 4 -9.43 -3.05 -8.87
N ALA A 5 -9.66 -3.04 -7.57
CA ALA A 5 -9.97 -4.27 -6.84
C ALA A 5 -11.09 -4.01 -5.86
N ARG A 6 -11.89 -5.05 -5.64
CA ARG A 6 -12.94 -5.04 -4.64
C ARG A 6 -12.51 -5.94 -3.52
N LEU A 7 -12.49 -5.41 -2.32
CA LEU A 7 -12.03 -6.13 -1.15
C LEU A 7 -13.16 -6.25 -0.15
N ASP A 8 -13.42 -7.48 0.28
CA ASP A 8 -14.42 -7.73 1.29
C ASP A 8 -13.82 -7.51 2.65
N THR A 9 -14.47 -6.70 3.46
CA THR A 9 -14.03 -6.43 4.82
C THR A 9 -15.20 -6.69 5.77
N ASP A 10 -14.92 -6.65 7.06
CA ASP A 10 -15.96 -6.79 8.08
C ASP A 10 -17.03 -5.71 7.97
N GLU A 11 -16.66 -4.57 7.39
CA GLU A 11 -17.55 -3.43 7.25
C GLU A 11 -18.25 -3.38 5.89
N GLY A 12 -17.99 -4.35 5.02
CA GLY A 12 -18.56 -4.39 3.69
C GLY A 12 -17.50 -4.49 2.63
N THR A 13 -17.87 -4.19 1.38
CA THR A 13 -16.97 -4.26 0.25
C THR A 13 -16.35 -2.89 -0.01
N ILE A 14 -15.04 -2.87 -0.16
CA ILE A 14 -14.30 -1.65 -0.51
C ILE A 14 -13.76 -1.82 -1.92
N GLU A 15 -13.96 -0.79 -2.74
CA GLU A 15 -13.35 -0.76 -4.06
C GLU A 15 -12.10 0.12 -3.99
N ILE A 16 -10.98 -0.42 -4.45
CA ILE A 16 -9.71 0.30 -4.47
C ILE A 16 -9.29 0.51 -5.91
N ALA A 17 -9.09 1.77 -6.27
CA ALA A 17 -8.47 2.13 -7.54
C ALA A 17 -7.07 2.64 -7.21
N ALA A 18 -6.07 1.95 -7.71
CA ALA A 18 -4.70 2.26 -7.36
C ALA A 18 -3.86 2.48 -8.62
N ARG A 19 -3.02 3.50 -8.59
CA ARG A 19 -2.03 3.72 -9.63
C ARG A 19 -0.66 3.46 -9.05
N VAL A 20 -0.05 2.39 -9.52
CA VAL A 20 1.25 1.95 -9.05
C VAL A 20 2.32 2.43 -10.03
N ASP A 21 3.38 3.07 -9.54
CA ASP A 21 4.45 3.58 -10.40
C ASP A 21 5.19 2.47 -11.11
N ARG A 22 5.47 1.40 -10.41
CA ARG A 22 6.16 0.22 -10.96
C ARG A 22 5.52 -1.04 -10.45
N LEU A 23 5.36 -1.98 -11.35
CA LEU A 23 4.85 -3.29 -11.02
C LEU A 23 5.68 -4.34 -11.74
N ALA A 24 6.19 -5.31 -11.02
CA ALA A 24 6.94 -6.42 -11.60
C ALA A 24 6.44 -7.73 -11.03
N VAL A 25 6.27 -8.73 -11.89
CA VAL A 25 5.91 -10.08 -11.48
C VAL A 25 7.05 -10.98 -11.88
N LEU A 26 7.81 -11.43 -10.88
CA LEU A 26 8.99 -12.27 -11.10
C LEU A 26 8.95 -13.46 -10.14
N ASP A 27 9.21 -14.64 -10.67
CA ASP A 27 9.32 -15.87 -9.86
C ASP A 27 8.13 -16.08 -8.93
N GLY A 28 6.93 -15.75 -9.40
CA GLY A 28 5.73 -15.95 -8.62
C GLY A 28 5.47 -14.87 -7.57
N ALA A 29 6.36 -13.91 -7.41
CA ALA A 29 6.17 -12.80 -6.49
C ALA A 29 5.81 -11.52 -7.26
N VAL A 30 5.00 -10.68 -6.63
CA VAL A 30 4.65 -9.38 -7.20
C VAL A 30 5.37 -8.32 -6.39
N THR A 31 6.06 -7.42 -7.07
CA THR A 31 6.77 -6.33 -6.40
C THR A 31 6.23 -5.00 -6.92
N ILE A 32 5.86 -4.13 -5.99
CA ILE A 32 5.46 -2.77 -6.34
C ILE A 32 6.52 -1.80 -5.87
N GLY A 33 6.74 -0.76 -6.66
CA GLY A 33 7.64 0.32 -6.30
C GLY A 33 6.90 1.64 -6.41
N ASP A 34 7.06 2.48 -5.41
CA ASP A 34 6.50 3.81 -5.38
C ASP A 34 7.64 4.81 -5.32
N PHE A 35 7.74 5.65 -6.35
CA PHE A 35 8.81 6.65 -6.44
C PHE A 35 8.46 7.87 -5.60
N LYS A 36 9.43 8.30 -4.80
CA LYS A 36 9.30 9.49 -3.97
C LYS A 36 10.38 10.48 -4.35
N SER A 37 9.97 11.68 -4.73
CA SER A 37 10.89 12.74 -5.09
C SER A 37 11.14 13.72 -3.94
N ASP A 38 10.71 13.36 -2.74
CA ASP A 38 10.87 14.20 -1.56
C ASP A 38 12.35 14.52 -1.32
N ALA A 39 12.62 15.76 -0.95
CA ALA A 39 13.98 16.16 -0.61
C ALA A 39 14.48 15.46 0.65
N ARG A 40 13.55 15.13 1.53
CA ARG A 40 13.86 14.45 2.78
C ARG A 40 13.73 12.95 2.61
N VAL A 41 14.85 12.26 2.71
CA VAL A 41 14.91 10.81 2.56
C VAL A 41 15.02 10.17 3.94
N PRO A 42 14.08 9.29 4.32
CA PRO A 42 14.14 8.64 5.63
C PRO A 42 15.38 7.76 5.77
N ASP A 43 15.95 7.75 6.98
CA ASP A 43 17.08 6.88 7.28
C ASP A 43 16.62 5.48 7.68
N ALA A 44 15.41 5.39 8.21
CA ALA A 44 14.87 4.13 8.70
C ALA A 44 13.37 4.07 8.49
N LEU A 45 12.82 2.87 8.62
CA LEU A 45 11.38 2.65 8.48
C LEU A 45 10.56 3.54 9.41
N ALA A 46 11.04 3.75 10.63
CA ALA A 46 10.32 4.57 11.61
C ALA A 46 10.15 6.01 11.17
N ASP A 47 10.99 6.47 10.25
CA ASP A 47 10.94 7.85 9.76
C ASP A 47 10.06 8.03 8.55
N VAL A 48 9.52 6.94 8.01
CA VAL A 48 8.63 7.00 6.85
C VAL A 48 7.26 7.51 7.31
N PRO A 49 6.70 8.52 6.62
CA PRO A 49 5.36 9.00 6.97
C PRO A 49 4.32 7.88 6.94
N ALA A 50 3.46 7.86 7.93
CA ALA A 50 2.45 6.81 8.03
C ALA A 50 1.57 6.73 6.79
N GLY A 51 1.26 7.88 6.18
CA GLY A 51 0.44 7.91 4.98
C GLY A 51 1.06 7.17 3.79
N ASP A 52 2.39 7.21 3.68
CA ASP A 52 3.08 6.50 2.61
C ASP A 52 2.95 4.99 2.79
N ILE A 53 3.07 4.53 4.03
CA ILE A 53 2.92 3.11 4.32
C ILE A 53 1.49 2.65 4.12
N GLU A 54 0.53 3.48 4.52
CA GLU A 54 -0.89 3.18 4.33
C GLU A 54 -1.26 3.09 2.86
N GLN A 55 -0.69 3.95 2.03
CA GLN A 55 -0.92 3.91 0.60
C GLN A 55 -0.40 2.59 0.00
N LEU A 56 0.81 2.20 0.38
CA LEU A 56 1.37 0.94 -0.08
C LEU A 56 0.57 -0.25 0.44
N ALA A 57 0.05 -0.16 1.66
CA ALA A 57 -0.77 -1.22 2.22
C ALA A 57 -2.04 -1.42 1.40
N ALA A 58 -2.67 -0.33 0.98
CA ALA A 58 -3.85 -0.42 0.12
C ALA A 58 -3.52 -1.01 -1.24
N TYR A 59 -2.41 -0.60 -1.83
CA TYR A 59 -1.96 -1.17 -3.11
C TYR A 59 -1.67 -2.66 -2.97
N ARG A 60 -1.00 -3.05 -1.90
CA ARG A 60 -0.70 -4.46 -1.64
C ARG A 60 -1.98 -5.27 -1.52
N ALA A 61 -2.97 -4.75 -0.79
CA ALA A 61 -4.24 -5.44 -0.63
C ALA A 61 -4.92 -5.68 -1.97
N ALA A 62 -4.89 -4.67 -2.85
CA ALA A 62 -5.44 -4.79 -4.19
C ALA A 62 -4.71 -5.83 -5.01
N LEU A 63 -3.37 -5.89 -4.88
CA LEU A 63 -2.57 -6.84 -5.64
C LEU A 63 -2.72 -8.27 -5.13
N LEU A 64 -2.88 -8.44 -3.82
CA LEU A 64 -3.15 -9.77 -3.28
C LEU A 64 -4.46 -10.33 -3.83
N GLU A 65 -5.43 -9.46 -4.08
CA GLU A 65 -6.68 -9.87 -4.70
C GLU A 65 -6.50 -10.18 -6.19
N ALA A 66 -5.73 -9.37 -6.89
CA ALA A 66 -5.51 -9.52 -8.33
C ALA A 66 -4.61 -10.72 -8.66
N PHE A 67 -3.69 -11.08 -7.76
CA PHE A 67 -2.75 -12.16 -7.97
C PHE A 67 -2.83 -13.16 -6.81
N PRO A 68 -3.90 -13.94 -6.73
CA PRO A 68 -4.09 -14.86 -5.61
C PRO A 68 -2.94 -15.85 -5.45
N GLY A 69 -2.52 -16.07 -4.21
CA GLY A 69 -1.48 -17.03 -3.90
C GLY A 69 -0.07 -16.55 -4.14
N ARG A 70 0.13 -15.30 -4.53
CA ARG A 70 1.46 -14.74 -4.75
C ARG A 70 1.80 -13.74 -3.67
N PRO A 71 3.02 -13.78 -3.13
CA PRO A 71 3.44 -12.75 -2.17
C PRO A 71 3.61 -11.42 -2.89
N VAL A 72 3.32 -10.33 -2.18
CA VAL A 72 3.47 -8.98 -2.70
C VAL A 72 4.47 -8.24 -1.85
N ARG A 73 5.52 -7.71 -2.48
CA ARG A 73 6.54 -6.90 -1.85
C ARG A 73 6.32 -5.45 -2.21
N ALA A 74 6.54 -4.55 -1.26
CA ALA A 74 6.32 -3.12 -1.47
C ALA A 74 7.59 -2.34 -1.15
N LEU A 75 8.01 -1.51 -2.10
CA LEU A 75 9.24 -0.73 -2.00
C LEU A 75 8.93 0.75 -2.14
N LEU A 76 9.60 1.56 -1.31
CA LEU A 76 9.66 3.00 -1.52
C LEU A 76 11.00 3.32 -2.14
N ILE A 77 10.99 4.03 -3.26
CA ILE A 77 12.20 4.35 -4.02
C ILE A 77 12.39 5.86 -3.99
N TYR A 78 13.42 6.30 -3.28
CA TYR A 78 13.70 7.72 -3.15
C TYR A 78 14.71 8.14 -4.19
N THR A 79 14.36 9.15 -4.99
CA THR A 79 15.21 9.59 -6.11
C THR A 79 16.15 10.72 -5.73
N ALA A 80 15.84 11.50 -4.70
CA ALA A 80 16.67 12.61 -4.27
C ALA A 80 18.04 12.14 -3.76
N ALA A 81 18.07 11.00 -3.07
CA ALA A 81 19.31 10.34 -2.69
C ALA A 81 19.03 8.86 -2.91
N PRO A 82 19.69 8.21 -3.87
CA PRO A 82 19.29 6.85 -4.26
C PRO A 82 19.18 5.93 -3.05
N ARG A 83 17.96 5.57 -2.73
CA ARG A 83 17.66 4.70 -1.59
C ARG A 83 16.37 3.94 -1.85
N VAL A 84 16.39 2.66 -1.54
CA VAL A 84 15.22 1.81 -1.64
C VAL A 84 14.93 1.24 -0.26
N LEU A 85 13.70 1.42 0.20
CA LEU A 85 13.26 0.84 1.46
C LEU A 85 12.15 -0.16 1.17
N GLU A 86 12.36 -1.41 1.61
CA GLU A 86 11.30 -2.41 1.54
C GLU A 86 10.49 -2.33 2.83
N ILE A 87 9.17 -2.26 2.68
CA ILE A 87 8.28 -2.18 3.83
C ILE A 87 7.91 -3.60 4.25
N PRO A 88 8.17 -3.99 5.50
CA PRO A 88 7.85 -5.34 5.96
C PRO A 88 6.36 -5.64 5.91
N ALA A 89 6.02 -6.90 5.66
CA ALA A 89 4.63 -7.33 5.56
C ALA A 89 3.82 -6.98 6.81
N GLU A 90 4.40 -7.14 7.99
CA GLU A 90 3.67 -6.84 9.22
C GLU A 90 3.36 -5.36 9.37
N SER A 91 4.23 -4.48 8.87
CA SER A 91 3.97 -3.04 8.85
C SER A 91 2.82 -2.71 7.91
N LEU A 92 2.79 -3.40 6.77
CA LEU A 92 1.70 -3.23 5.81
C LEU A 92 0.39 -3.77 6.35
N ASP A 93 0.43 -4.89 7.04
CA ASP A 93 -0.76 -5.45 7.66
C ASP A 93 -1.35 -4.52 8.71
N SER A 94 -0.49 -3.94 9.54
CA SER A 94 -0.93 -2.98 10.55
C SER A 94 -1.52 -1.73 9.93
N ALA A 95 -0.86 -1.23 8.89
CA ALA A 95 -1.34 -0.04 8.18
C ALA A 95 -2.67 -0.32 7.49
N TRP A 96 -2.84 -1.50 6.91
CA TRP A 96 -4.08 -1.87 6.26
C TRP A 96 -5.25 -1.91 7.26
N ARG A 97 -5.00 -2.41 8.45
CA ARG A 97 -6.04 -2.40 9.49
C ARG A 97 -6.48 -0.97 9.82
N ARG A 98 -5.54 -0.03 9.86
CA ARG A 98 -5.88 1.38 10.08
C ARG A 98 -6.71 1.94 8.93
N VAL A 99 -6.33 1.63 7.71
CA VAL A 99 -7.06 2.09 6.52
C VAL A 99 -8.48 1.57 6.52
N LYS A 100 -8.67 0.29 6.80
CA LYS A 100 -10.00 -0.30 6.84
C LYS A 100 -10.87 0.37 7.89
N THR A 101 -10.30 0.68 9.03
CA THR A 101 -11.03 1.37 10.10
C THR A 101 -11.46 2.76 9.66
N GLN A 102 -10.59 3.47 8.97
CA GLN A 102 -10.86 4.83 8.50
C GLN A 102 -11.93 4.86 7.41
N THR A 103 -12.05 3.78 6.65
CA THR A 103 -13.02 3.69 5.56
C THR A 103 -14.31 3.00 5.98
N SER A 104 -14.45 2.74 7.27
CA SER A 104 -15.66 2.11 7.80
C SER A 104 -16.88 2.98 7.53
N PRO A 105 -18.03 2.39 7.15
CA PRO A 105 -19.25 3.16 6.93
C PRO A 105 -19.70 3.97 8.12
N ALA A 106 -19.30 3.58 9.32
CA ALA A 106 -19.65 4.34 10.51
C ALA A 106 -19.10 5.76 10.47
N ILE A 107 -18.03 5.97 9.72
CA ILE A 107 -17.44 7.30 9.58
C ILE A 107 -18.38 8.24 8.86
N ASP A 108 -19.16 7.72 7.94
CA ASP A 108 -20.04 8.56 7.14
C ASP A 108 -21.10 9.24 7.98
N GLU A 109 -21.42 8.65 9.10
CA GLU A 109 -22.44 9.22 9.96
C GLU A 109 -21.99 10.46 10.65
N SER A 110 -20.70 10.65 10.75
CA SER A 110 -20.16 11.86 11.33
C SER A 110 -20.51 13.08 10.49
N VAL A 111 -20.93 12.85 9.27
CA VAL A 111 -21.27 13.93 8.35
C VAL A 111 -22.66 14.47 8.61
N SER A 112 -23.49 13.69 9.21
CA SER A 112 -24.90 14.09 9.42
C SER A 112 -25.10 15.16 10.43
#